data_3758656f66403c1958a81a9931519219
#
_entry.id   3758656f66403c1958a81a9931519219
#
_cell.length_a   1.000
_cell.length_b   1.000
_cell.length_c   1.000
_cell.angle_alpha   90.00
_cell.angle_beta   90.00
_cell.angle_gamma   90.00
#
_symmetry.space_group_name_H-M   'P 1'
#
loop_
_entity.id
_entity.type
_entity.pdbx_description
1 polymer ?
#
loop_
_entity_poly.entity_id
_entity_poly.type
_entity_poly.pdbx_seq_one_letter_code
_entity_poly.pdbx_strand_id
1 'polypeptide(L)'
;PVAHSFPTRRSSDLLRMRGRPKILMCRSYEEAEEYVTKYRENILGIISDTRFPKNGSLDEEAGFKLVNWVRGIEPQMPIMLQSTSEKNAEKAAEIHTHFLFKKSQTLLGDIREFMVKNFGFGDFVFRLPGGEEITRATDLLEFQRELKRIPDDSLLYHASVNHFSNWCAARGEFQLASILRPLKISDFQTTGDMRTYLVEAIDRTRHVQQKGRIVEFSESSYDPSATITNIRTGSLGGKARGLAFIHTMLDEANLEEKFPNVNIKIPKITVIGTDEFDHFMESNSLWEKALNAPNNETVKELFLQEDLSEELLASLRFYLKKSRKPLSVRSSSLFEDSQYQSLAGMYSTYLLSNNSGDLEER
;
A
#
# COMPACT_ATOMS: atom_id res chain seq x y z
N PRO A 1 -28.01 15.41 6.49
CA PRO A 1 -26.71 14.87 6.32
C PRO A 1 -26.73 13.42 6.74
N VAL A 2 -26.88 12.52 5.80
CA VAL A 2 -26.86 11.07 6.04
C VAL A 2 -25.51 10.59 5.57
N ALA A 3 -24.62 10.36 6.54
CA ALA A 3 -23.39 9.62 6.33
C ALA A 3 -23.75 8.15 6.14
N HIS A 4 -23.80 7.67 4.91
CA HIS A 4 -23.88 6.25 4.66
C HIS A 4 -22.50 5.64 4.87
N SER A 5 -22.38 4.83 5.91
CA SER A 5 -21.23 3.98 6.21
C SER A 5 -21.05 2.96 5.08
N PHE A 6 -19.90 3.00 4.42
CA PHE A 6 -19.45 1.92 3.55
C PHE A 6 -19.18 0.66 4.38
N PRO A 7 -19.38 -0.55 3.82
CA PRO A 7 -19.17 -1.79 4.56
C PRO A 7 -17.73 -1.88 5.07
N THR A 8 -17.62 -2.13 6.36
CA THR A 8 -16.36 -2.31 7.08
C THR A 8 -15.61 -3.53 6.56
N ARG A 9 -14.54 -3.31 5.85
CA ARG A 9 -13.49 -4.31 5.63
C ARG A 9 -12.50 -4.26 6.81
N ARG A 10 -11.88 -5.42 7.11
CA ARG A 10 -11.02 -5.74 8.26
C ARG A 10 -10.08 -4.61 8.72
N SER A 11 -9.74 -4.61 10.00
CA SER A 11 -8.93 -3.59 10.69
C SER A 11 -7.59 -3.21 10.04
N SER A 12 -7.01 -4.07 9.20
CA SER A 12 -5.83 -3.78 8.37
C SER A 12 -6.08 -2.74 7.28
N ASP A 13 -7.33 -2.62 6.77
CA ASP A 13 -7.67 -1.62 5.75
C ASP A 13 -7.83 -0.21 6.34
N LEU A 14 -8.15 -0.10 7.64
CA LEU A 14 -8.29 1.19 8.33
C LEU A 14 -6.94 1.90 8.54
N LEU A 15 -5.85 1.15 8.67
CA LEU A 15 -4.50 1.72 8.79
C LEU A 15 -3.95 2.20 7.42
N ARG A 16 -4.46 1.66 6.31
CA ARG A 16 -4.10 2.07 4.94
C ARG A 16 -4.84 3.32 4.46
N MET A 17 -5.98 3.68 5.08
CA MET A 17 -6.73 4.88 4.74
C MET A 17 -6.28 6.10 5.58
N ARG A 18 -5.03 6.52 5.47
CA ARG A 18 -4.56 7.78 6.10
C ARG A 18 -5.18 9.04 5.50
N GLY A 19 -5.76 8.96 4.30
CA GLY A 19 -6.47 10.04 3.66
C GLY A 19 -7.90 9.64 3.31
N ARG A 20 -8.90 10.02 4.11
CA ARG A 20 -10.28 9.99 3.65
C ARG A 20 -10.47 11.12 2.63
N PRO A 21 -11.03 10.86 1.43
CA PRO A 21 -11.36 11.92 0.50
C PRO A 21 -12.25 12.94 1.19
N LYS A 22 -11.88 14.21 1.10
CA LYS A 22 -12.69 15.31 1.60
C LYS A 22 -13.47 15.91 0.44
N ILE A 23 -14.72 16.22 0.69
CA ILE A 23 -15.53 16.97 -0.27
C ILE A 23 -15.36 18.45 0.04
N LEU A 24 -14.80 19.19 -0.90
CA LEU A 24 -14.74 20.65 -0.86
C LEU A 24 -15.98 21.18 -1.57
N MET A 25 -16.88 21.79 -0.82
CA MET A 25 -18.13 22.37 -1.35
C MET A 25 -17.88 23.81 -1.75
N CYS A 26 -18.07 24.11 -3.04
CA CYS A 26 -18.00 25.47 -3.59
C CYS A 26 -19.41 25.97 -3.92
N ARG A 27 -19.67 27.22 -3.65
CA ARG A 27 -20.96 27.87 -3.93
C ARG A 27 -20.89 28.90 -5.06
N SER A 28 -19.68 29.25 -5.48
CA SER A 28 -19.43 30.18 -6.58
C SER A 28 -18.28 29.72 -7.46
N TYR A 29 -18.15 30.34 -8.60
CA TYR A 29 -17.07 30.08 -9.55
C TYR A 29 -15.71 30.44 -8.95
N GLU A 30 -15.63 31.55 -8.24
CA GLU A 30 -14.42 32.10 -7.63
C GLU A 30 -13.91 31.15 -6.50
N GLU A 31 -14.82 30.62 -5.68
CA GLU A 31 -14.44 29.60 -4.67
C GLU A 31 -13.88 28.34 -5.35
N ALA A 32 -14.47 27.92 -6.46
CA ALA A 32 -13.97 26.77 -7.20
C ALA A 32 -12.58 27.01 -7.80
N GLU A 33 -12.35 28.22 -8.38
CA GLU A 33 -11.03 28.62 -8.88
C GLU A 33 -9.99 28.66 -7.74
N GLU A 34 -10.33 29.23 -6.59
CA GLU A 34 -9.45 29.26 -5.42
C GLU A 34 -9.05 27.85 -4.97
N TYR A 35 -10.03 26.96 -4.81
CA TYR A 35 -9.77 25.60 -4.35
C TYR A 35 -8.99 24.76 -5.36
N VAL A 36 -9.30 24.88 -6.64
CA VAL A 36 -8.54 24.20 -7.69
C VAL A 36 -7.10 24.68 -7.71
N THR A 37 -6.87 25.99 -7.62
CA THR A 37 -5.53 26.57 -7.60
C THR A 37 -4.74 26.11 -6.37
N LYS A 38 -5.38 26.14 -5.19
CA LYS A 38 -4.74 25.85 -3.90
C LYS A 38 -4.44 24.36 -3.70
N TYR A 39 -5.34 23.49 -4.14
CA TYR A 39 -5.28 22.05 -3.85
C TYR A 39 -5.06 21.20 -5.10
N ARG A 40 -4.59 21.80 -6.19
CA ARG A 40 -4.42 21.20 -7.51
C ARG A 40 -3.88 19.76 -7.47
N GLU A 41 -2.79 19.55 -6.72
CA GLU A 41 -2.11 18.27 -6.65
C GLU A 41 -2.90 17.17 -5.91
N ASN A 42 -3.85 17.58 -5.06
CA ASN A 42 -4.62 16.69 -4.20
C ASN A 42 -6.06 16.47 -4.66
N ILE A 43 -6.52 17.17 -5.72
CA ILE A 43 -7.86 17.02 -6.26
C ILE A 43 -7.93 15.73 -7.09
N LEU A 44 -8.87 14.85 -6.74
CA LEU A 44 -9.14 13.62 -7.48
C LEU A 44 -10.04 13.87 -8.69
N GLY A 45 -10.90 14.86 -8.62
CA GLY A 45 -11.82 15.24 -9.68
C GLY A 45 -12.88 16.21 -9.19
N ILE A 46 -13.72 16.67 -10.12
CA ILE A 46 -14.71 17.72 -9.89
C ILE A 46 -16.09 17.22 -10.31
N ILE A 47 -17.10 17.45 -9.47
CA ILE A 47 -18.52 17.30 -9.82
C ILE A 47 -19.15 18.66 -9.69
N SER A 48 -19.63 19.21 -10.80
CA SER A 48 -20.15 20.58 -10.86
C SER A 48 -21.55 20.64 -11.48
N ASP A 49 -22.37 21.55 -10.98
CA ASP A 49 -23.56 21.98 -11.68
C ASP A 49 -23.18 22.73 -12.97
N THR A 50 -24.09 22.78 -13.95
CA THR A 50 -23.89 23.61 -15.14
C THR A 50 -24.15 25.09 -14.84
N ARG A 51 -24.99 25.40 -13.82
CA ARG A 51 -25.46 26.74 -13.48
C ARG A 51 -25.20 27.06 -12.01
N PHE A 52 -24.44 28.06 -11.75
CA PHE A 52 -24.17 28.62 -10.41
C PHE A 52 -23.60 30.02 -10.47
N PRO A 53 -23.47 30.75 -9.31
CA PRO A 53 -23.00 32.13 -9.29
C PRO A 53 -21.59 32.31 -9.84
N LYS A 54 -21.41 33.33 -10.67
CA LYS A 54 -20.13 33.87 -11.13
C LYS A 54 -20.20 35.40 -11.10
N ASN A 55 -19.19 36.07 -10.51
CA ASN A 55 -19.15 37.47 -10.29
C ASN A 55 -20.42 38.03 -9.58
N GLY A 56 -20.91 37.27 -8.59
CA GLY A 56 -22.07 37.64 -7.79
C GLY A 56 -23.44 37.48 -8.50
N SER A 57 -23.50 37.02 -9.74
CA SER A 57 -24.73 36.77 -10.48
C SER A 57 -24.80 35.33 -10.98
N LEU A 58 -26.04 34.80 -11.13
CA LEU A 58 -26.26 33.46 -11.62
C LEU A 58 -25.87 33.33 -13.09
N ASP A 59 -24.95 32.45 -13.41
CA ASP A 59 -24.46 32.20 -14.78
C ASP A 59 -24.87 30.78 -15.23
N GLU A 60 -25.65 30.68 -16.31
CA GLU A 60 -26.15 29.43 -16.86
C GLU A 60 -25.05 28.55 -17.46
N GLU A 61 -23.91 29.14 -17.78
CA GLU A 61 -22.76 28.49 -18.44
C GLU A 61 -21.57 28.32 -17.48
N ALA A 62 -21.74 28.63 -16.20
CA ALA A 62 -20.63 28.64 -15.22
C ALA A 62 -19.88 27.30 -15.17
N GLY A 63 -20.60 26.18 -15.20
CA GLY A 63 -20.00 24.84 -15.19
C GLY A 63 -19.15 24.55 -16.42
N PHE A 64 -19.62 24.94 -17.61
CA PHE A 64 -18.86 24.77 -18.86
C PHE A 64 -17.61 25.65 -18.88
N LYS A 65 -17.71 26.89 -18.37
CA LYS A 65 -16.56 27.77 -18.24
C LYS A 65 -15.55 27.23 -17.25
N LEU A 66 -16.01 26.62 -16.13
CA LEU A 66 -15.15 25.97 -15.15
C LEU A 66 -14.40 24.79 -15.77
N VAL A 67 -15.09 23.92 -16.55
CA VAL A 67 -14.46 22.80 -17.24
C VAL A 67 -13.33 23.28 -18.15
N ASN A 68 -13.59 24.28 -18.98
CA ASN A 68 -12.60 24.80 -19.92
C ASN A 68 -11.39 25.42 -19.19
N TRP A 69 -11.63 26.15 -18.11
CA TRP A 69 -10.58 26.74 -17.31
C TRP A 69 -9.73 25.66 -16.60
N VAL A 70 -10.37 24.66 -15.96
CA VAL A 70 -9.65 23.57 -15.29
C VAL A 70 -8.80 22.79 -16.29
N ARG A 71 -9.32 22.51 -17.49
CA ARG A 71 -8.57 21.80 -18.53
C ARG A 71 -7.36 22.56 -19.06
N GLY A 72 -7.42 23.88 -19.01
CA GLY A 72 -6.25 24.72 -19.32
C GLY A 72 -5.09 24.52 -18.31
N ILE A 73 -5.40 24.10 -17.10
CA ILE A 73 -4.42 23.88 -16.02
C ILE A 73 -4.10 22.40 -15.86
N GLU A 74 -5.14 21.56 -15.83
CA GLU A 74 -5.06 20.11 -15.67
C GLU A 74 -5.89 19.40 -16.76
N PRO A 75 -5.33 19.13 -17.94
CA PRO A 75 -6.05 18.56 -19.08
C PRO A 75 -6.72 17.22 -18.78
N GLN A 76 -6.14 16.45 -17.85
CA GLN A 76 -6.58 15.10 -17.50
C GLN A 76 -7.47 15.05 -16.25
N MET A 77 -7.84 16.20 -15.66
CA MET A 77 -8.71 16.25 -14.48
C MET A 77 -10.06 15.62 -14.80
N PRO A 78 -10.50 14.57 -14.08
CA PRO A 78 -11.83 14.02 -14.27
C PRO A 78 -12.90 15.03 -13.81
N ILE A 79 -13.79 15.41 -14.70
CA ILE A 79 -14.88 16.33 -14.41
C ILE A 79 -16.21 15.72 -14.86
N MET A 80 -17.22 15.82 -13.98
CA MET A 80 -18.60 15.49 -14.27
C MET A 80 -19.45 16.74 -14.14
N LEU A 81 -20.18 17.09 -15.16
CA LEU A 81 -21.23 18.11 -15.13
C LEU A 81 -22.57 17.45 -14.79
N GLN A 82 -23.38 18.12 -13.95
CA GLN A 82 -24.71 17.66 -13.63
C GLN A 82 -25.75 18.77 -13.89
N SER A 83 -26.93 18.39 -14.38
CA SER A 83 -28.00 19.35 -14.66
C SER A 83 -29.38 18.69 -14.56
N THR A 84 -30.40 19.53 -14.34
CA THR A 84 -31.82 19.15 -14.50
C THR A 84 -32.33 19.31 -15.92
N SER A 85 -31.52 19.85 -16.83
CA SER A 85 -31.83 20.03 -18.25
C SER A 85 -31.02 19.04 -19.08
N GLU A 86 -31.68 18.16 -19.80
CA GLU A 86 -31.05 17.20 -20.72
C GLU A 86 -30.34 17.88 -21.90
N LYS A 87 -30.75 19.09 -22.28
CA LYS A 87 -30.12 19.87 -23.38
C LYS A 87 -28.64 20.13 -23.10
N ASN A 88 -28.23 20.13 -21.83
CA ASN A 88 -26.83 20.31 -21.44
C ASN A 88 -25.95 19.08 -21.70
N ALA A 89 -26.55 17.92 -22.00
CA ALA A 89 -25.81 16.70 -22.35
C ALA A 89 -25.05 16.85 -23.68
N GLU A 90 -25.69 17.46 -24.70
CA GLU A 90 -25.03 17.70 -25.98
C GLU A 90 -23.84 18.63 -25.85
N LYS A 91 -24.00 19.74 -25.11
CA LYS A 91 -22.89 20.66 -24.82
C LYS A 91 -21.76 20.02 -24.02
N ALA A 92 -22.08 19.16 -23.06
CA ALA A 92 -21.08 18.42 -22.30
C ALA A 92 -20.31 17.43 -23.18
N ALA A 93 -21.00 16.78 -24.13
CA ALA A 93 -20.37 15.90 -25.10
C ALA A 93 -19.42 16.65 -26.06
N GLU A 94 -19.80 17.84 -26.53
CA GLU A 94 -18.93 18.70 -27.36
C GLU A 94 -17.59 19.04 -26.71
N ILE A 95 -17.60 19.24 -25.39
CA ILE A 95 -16.39 19.49 -24.61
C ILE A 95 -15.82 18.22 -23.96
N HIS A 96 -16.24 17.04 -24.43
CA HIS A 96 -15.77 15.72 -23.95
C HIS A 96 -15.80 15.55 -22.43
N THR A 97 -16.88 16.01 -21.77
CA THR A 97 -17.07 15.95 -20.33
C THR A 97 -18.22 15.03 -19.95
N HIS A 98 -18.05 14.25 -18.91
CA HIS A 98 -19.12 13.41 -18.39
C HIS A 98 -20.31 14.24 -17.96
N PHE A 99 -21.51 13.80 -18.32
CA PHE A 99 -22.77 14.45 -17.99
C PHE A 99 -23.66 13.54 -17.18
N LEU A 100 -24.29 14.10 -16.15
CA LEU A 100 -25.23 13.41 -15.29
C LEU A 100 -26.55 14.16 -15.23
N PHE A 101 -27.65 13.50 -15.58
CA PHE A 101 -28.98 14.03 -15.43
C PHE A 101 -29.47 13.88 -14.00
N LYS A 102 -29.70 15.01 -13.28
CA LYS A 102 -30.08 15.02 -11.85
C LYS A 102 -31.40 14.31 -11.53
N LYS A 103 -32.29 14.13 -12.51
CA LYS A 103 -33.56 13.42 -12.33
C LYS A 103 -33.49 11.95 -12.75
N SER A 104 -32.28 11.43 -13.06
CA SER A 104 -32.10 10.01 -13.36
C SER A 104 -32.49 9.16 -12.16
N GLN A 105 -33.17 8.04 -12.40
CA GLN A 105 -33.48 7.04 -11.37
C GLN A 105 -32.21 6.31 -10.88
N THR A 106 -31.14 6.31 -11.69
CA THR A 106 -29.85 5.68 -11.43
C THR A 106 -28.78 6.64 -10.91
N LEU A 107 -29.15 7.89 -10.55
CA LEU A 107 -28.25 8.98 -10.19
C LEU A 107 -27.09 8.57 -9.28
N LEU A 108 -27.37 7.88 -8.17
CA LEU A 108 -26.34 7.45 -7.22
C LEU A 108 -25.44 6.35 -7.80
N GLY A 109 -26.01 5.47 -8.61
CA GLY A 109 -25.27 4.43 -9.33
C GLY A 109 -24.30 5.04 -10.33
N ASP A 110 -24.77 6.01 -11.11
CA ASP A 110 -24.00 6.69 -12.16
C ASP A 110 -22.85 7.51 -11.53
N ILE A 111 -23.10 8.21 -10.41
CA ILE A 111 -22.05 8.91 -9.64
C ILE A 111 -21.01 7.90 -9.14
N ARG A 112 -21.45 6.79 -8.55
CA ARG A 112 -20.54 5.76 -8.04
C ARG A 112 -19.69 5.16 -9.15
N GLU A 113 -20.29 4.84 -10.28
CA GLU A 113 -19.59 4.31 -11.45
C GLU A 113 -18.53 5.30 -11.94
N PHE A 114 -18.92 6.56 -12.10
CA PHE A 114 -17.99 7.62 -12.49
C PHE A 114 -16.82 7.75 -11.51
N MET A 115 -17.08 7.77 -10.19
CA MET A 115 -16.03 7.89 -9.17
C MET A 115 -15.07 6.69 -9.21
N VAL A 116 -15.60 5.48 -9.34
CA VAL A 116 -14.76 4.27 -9.44
C VAL A 116 -13.90 4.30 -10.70
N LYS A 117 -14.51 4.67 -11.85
CA LYS A 117 -13.86 4.63 -13.15
C LYS A 117 -12.85 5.75 -13.35
N ASN A 118 -13.14 6.96 -12.85
CA ASN A 118 -12.35 8.16 -13.17
C ASN A 118 -11.54 8.71 -11.99
N PHE A 119 -12.01 8.54 -10.73
CA PHE A 119 -11.27 9.02 -9.56
C PHE A 119 -10.33 7.95 -8.98
N GLY A 120 -10.35 6.74 -9.52
CA GLY A 120 -9.46 5.67 -9.08
C GLY A 120 -9.87 5.00 -7.77
N PHE A 121 -11.15 5.13 -7.33
CA PHE A 121 -11.64 4.41 -6.16
C PHE A 121 -11.81 2.91 -6.45
N GLY A 122 -11.63 2.09 -5.42
CA GLY A 122 -11.72 0.63 -5.55
C GLY A 122 -10.44 0.01 -6.11
N ASP A 123 -10.48 -1.24 -6.55
CA ASP A 123 -9.35 -1.95 -7.12
C ASP A 123 -8.91 -1.29 -8.44
N PHE A 124 -7.61 -1.34 -8.73
CA PHE A 124 -7.16 -0.97 -10.07
C PHE A 124 -7.51 -2.10 -11.04
N VAL A 125 -8.30 -1.79 -12.05
CA VAL A 125 -8.70 -2.75 -13.07
C VAL A 125 -7.89 -2.50 -14.33
N PHE A 126 -6.95 -3.40 -14.63
CA PHE A 126 -6.20 -3.37 -15.88
C PHE A 126 -7.08 -3.80 -17.04
N ARG A 127 -7.18 -2.95 -18.08
CA ARG A 127 -8.04 -3.16 -19.26
C ARG A 127 -7.27 -2.92 -20.53
N LEU A 128 -7.73 -3.58 -21.60
CA LEU A 128 -7.36 -3.21 -22.97
C LEU A 128 -8.11 -1.94 -23.41
N PRO A 129 -7.64 -1.26 -24.47
CA PRO A 129 -8.33 -0.09 -25.02
C PRO A 129 -9.82 -0.33 -25.35
N GLY A 130 -10.19 -1.55 -25.68
CA GLY A 130 -11.58 -1.97 -25.94
C GLY A 130 -12.44 -2.16 -24.68
N GLY A 131 -11.86 -1.98 -23.48
CA GLY A 131 -12.59 -2.10 -22.21
C GLY A 131 -12.54 -3.50 -21.57
N GLU A 132 -11.98 -4.49 -22.25
CA GLU A 132 -11.81 -5.86 -21.74
C GLU A 132 -10.88 -5.85 -20.51
N GLU A 133 -11.34 -6.49 -19.43
CA GLU A 133 -10.59 -6.62 -18.18
C GLU A 133 -9.55 -7.74 -18.28
N ILE A 134 -8.31 -7.44 -17.90
CA ILE A 134 -7.19 -8.41 -17.90
C ILE A 134 -6.97 -8.94 -16.49
N THR A 135 -6.80 -8.03 -15.51
CA THR A 135 -6.49 -8.35 -14.13
C THR A 135 -6.80 -7.17 -13.22
N ARG A 136 -6.69 -7.38 -11.90
CA ARG A 136 -6.92 -6.35 -10.88
C ARG A 136 -5.77 -6.27 -9.90
N ALA A 137 -5.66 -5.12 -9.26
CA ALA A 137 -4.77 -4.91 -8.13
C ALA A 137 -5.51 -4.18 -7.00
N THR A 138 -5.43 -4.72 -5.80
CA THR A 138 -6.07 -4.17 -4.60
C THR A 138 -5.14 -3.23 -3.83
N ASP A 139 -3.82 -3.41 -3.98
CA ASP A 139 -2.78 -2.62 -3.32
C ASP A 139 -1.58 -2.36 -4.23
N LEU A 140 -0.61 -1.56 -3.74
CA LEU A 140 0.58 -1.19 -4.50
C LEU A 140 1.49 -2.38 -4.84
N LEU A 141 1.51 -3.42 -4.03
CA LEU A 141 2.33 -4.61 -4.29
C LEU A 141 1.77 -5.42 -5.46
N GLU A 142 0.45 -5.68 -5.43
CA GLU A 142 -0.24 -6.33 -6.55
C GLU A 142 -0.16 -5.48 -7.81
N PHE A 143 -0.37 -4.15 -7.67
CA PHE A 143 -0.24 -3.22 -8.78
C PHE A 143 1.14 -3.28 -9.44
N GLN A 144 2.21 -3.30 -8.66
CA GLN A 144 3.57 -3.46 -9.16
C GLN A 144 3.80 -4.81 -9.84
N ARG A 145 3.23 -5.89 -9.29
CA ARG A 145 3.32 -7.24 -9.87
C ARG A 145 2.64 -7.32 -11.23
N GLU A 146 1.43 -6.78 -11.30
CA GLU A 146 0.64 -6.79 -12.51
C GLU A 146 1.23 -5.88 -13.59
N LEU A 147 1.76 -4.71 -13.26
CA LEU A 147 2.47 -3.84 -14.20
C LEU A 147 3.61 -4.55 -14.94
N LYS A 148 4.26 -5.54 -14.30
CA LYS A 148 5.32 -6.34 -14.93
C LYS A 148 4.81 -7.33 -15.98
N ARG A 149 3.51 -7.66 -15.95
CA ARG A 149 2.92 -8.78 -16.72
C ARG A 149 1.90 -8.36 -17.75
N ILE A 150 1.23 -7.23 -17.57
CA ILE A 150 0.18 -6.77 -18.49
C ILE A 150 0.74 -6.50 -19.88
N PRO A 151 -0.07 -6.67 -20.94
CA PRO A 151 0.29 -6.30 -22.31
C PRO A 151 0.61 -4.81 -22.43
N ASP A 152 1.46 -4.45 -23.40
CA ASP A 152 1.85 -3.06 -23.66
C ASP A 152 0.64 -2.18 -24.02
N ASP A 153 -0.33 -2.71 -24.74
CA ASP A 153 -1.56 -1.97 -25.09
C ASP A 153 -2.34 -1.52 -23.83
N SER A 154 -2.41 -2.38 -22.82
CA SER A 154 -3.02 -2.03 -21.53
C SER A 154 -2.22 -0.95 -20.80
N LEU A 155 -0.90 -1.08 -20.77
CA LEU A 155 0.00 -0.11 -20.14
C LEU A 155 -0.16 1.28 -20.77
N LEU A 156 -0.11 1.34 -22.12
CA LEU A 156 -0.25 2.57 -22.90
C LEU A 156 -1.65 3.19 -22.74
N TYR A 157 -2.69 2.37 -22.75
CA TYR A 157 -4.06 2.83 -22.51
C TYR A 157 -4.19 3.54 -21.17
N HIS A 158 -3.77 2.90 -20.08
CA HIS A 158 -3.89 3.47 -18.75
C HIS A 158 -2.98 4.70 -18.53
N ALA A 159 -1.79 4.70 -19.14
CA ALA A 159 -0.88 5.84 -19.09
C ALA A 159 -1.43 7.06 -19.83
N SER A 160 -2.09 6.86 -20.99
CA SER A 160 -2.62 7.96 -21.82
C SER A 160 -3.70 8.78 -21.13
N VAL A 161 -4.40 8.22 -20.14
CA VAL A 161 -5.52 8.85 -19.42
C VAL A 161 -5.24 9.04 -17.93
N ASN A 162 -3.99 8.95 -17.50
CA ASN A 162 -3.54 9.15 -16.11
C ASN A 162 -4.20 8.26 -15.06
N HIS A 163 -4.69 7.09 -15.45
CA HIS A 163 -5.34 6.17 -14.51
C HIS A 163 -4.42 5.77 -13.34
N PHE A 164 -3.11 5.61 -13.59
CA PHE A 164 -2.14 5.22 -12.57
C PHE A 164 -2.01 6.26 -11.47
N SER A 165 -1.81 7.53 -11.85
CA SER A 165 -1.68 8.62 -10.88
C SER A 165 -2.98 8.87 -10.12
N ASN A 166 -4.14 8.78 -10.79
CA ASN A 166 -5.44 8.96 -10.16
C ASN A 166 -5.70 7.87 -9.11
N TRP A 167 -5.38 6.61 -9.44
CA TRP A 167 -5.54 5.50 -8.50
C TRP A 167 -4.61 5.61 -7.29
N CYS A 168 -3.36 6.01 -7.48
CA CYS A 168 -2.42 6.29 -6.39
C CYS A 168 -2.93 7.44 -5.50
N ALA A 169 -3.39 8.54 -6.09
CA ALA A 169 -3.93 9.68 -5.35
C ALA A 169 -5.17 9.31 -4.52
N ALA A 170 -6.08 8.50 -5.08
CA ALA A 170 -7.27 8.01 -4.37
C ALA A 170 -6.94 7.14 -3.14
N ARG A 171 -5.75 6.58 -3.06
CA ARG A 171 -5.23 5.81 -1.92
C ARG A 171 -4.41 6.63 -0.93
N GLY A 172 -4.24 7.92 -1.17
CA GLY A 172 -3.40 8.79 -0.35
C GLY A 172 -1.91 8.69 -0.67
N GLU A 173 -1.54 8.03 -1.78
CA GLU A 173 -0.16 7.92 -2.26
C GLU A 173 0.21 9.17 -3.09
N PHE A 174 0.06 10.34 -2.46
CA PHE A 174 0.18 11.63 -3.15
C PHE A 174 1.57 11.88 -3.73
N GLN A 175 2.63 11.46 -3.05
CA GLN A 175 4.00 11.60 -3.56
C GLN A 175 4.20 10.78 -4.85
N LEU A 176 3.75 9.52 -4.85
CA LEU A 176 3.79 8.69 -6.04
C LEU A 176 2.91 9.27 -7.15
N ALA A 177 1.69 9.68 -6.81
CA ALA A 177 0.77 10.29 -7.77
C ALA A 177 1.35 11.55 -8.42
N SER A 178 2.03 12.42 -7.66
CA SER A 178 2.67 13.64 -8.18
C SER A 178 3.86 13.33 -9.11
N ILE A 179 4.58 12.24 -8.88
CA ILE A 179 5.65 11.77 -9.78
C ILE A 179 5.07 11.21 -11.08
N LEU A 180 3.96 10.47 -11.01
CA LEU A 180 3.37 9.80 -12.18
C LEU A 180 2.52 10.73 -13.05
N ARG A 181 1.84 11.71 -12.45
CA ARG A 181 0.87 12.58 -13.14
C ARG A 181 1.44 13.38 -14.31
N PRO A 182 2.62 14.01 -14.23
CA PRO A 182 3.16 14.80 -15.34
C PRO A 182 3.72 13.94 -16.49
N LEU A 183 3.93 12.63 -16.28
CA LEU A 183 4.57 11.76 -17.27
C LEU A 183 3.67 11.53 -18.47
N LYS A 184 4.27 11.67 -19.65
CA LYS A 184 3.65 11.35 -20.94
C LYS A 184 4.33 10.14 -21.56
N ILE A 185 3.62 9.43 -22.41
CA ILE A 185 4.19 8.30 -23.17
C ILE A 185 5.42 8.75 -23.97
N SER A 186 5.40 9.98 -24.50
CA SER A 186 6.49 10.57 -25.27
C SER A 186 7.78 10.82 -24.48
N ASP A 187 7.74 10.76 -23.15
CA ASP A 187 8.92 10.97 -22.30
C ASP A 187 9.82 9.72 -22.26
N PHE A 188 9.35 8.61 -22.81
CA PHE A 188 10.04 7.32 -22.83
C PHE A 188 10.41 6.90 -24.25
N GLN A 189 11.58 6.28 -24.42
CA GLN A 189 12.03 5.78 -25.72
C GLN A 189 11.25 4.53 -26.14
N THR A 190 10.94 3.67 -25.18
CA THR A 190 10.18 2.43 -25.40
C THR A 190 9.12 2.23 -24.32
N THR A 191 8.12 1.40 -24.63
CA THR A 191 7.14 0.95 -23.62
C THR A 191 7.81 0.20 -22.46
N GLY A 192 8.89 -0.53 -22.75
CA GLY A 192 9.69 -1.22 -21.75
C GLY A 192 10.36 -0.26 -20.76
N ASP A 193 10.88 0.90 -21.23
CA ASP A 193 11.45 1.92 -20.35
C ASP A 193 10.40 2.54 -19.45
N MET A 194 9.21 2.84 -19.99
CA MET A 194 8.08 3.34 -19.21
C MET A 194 7.67 2.34 -18.15
N ARG A 195 7.54 1.06 -18.49
CA ARG A 195 7.21 -0.03 -17.56
C ARG A 195 8.24 -0.11 -16.42
N THR A 196 9.51 -0.10 -16.76
CA THR A 196 10.62 -0.14 -15.80
C THR A 196 10.54 1.04 -14.85
N TYR A 197 10.37 2.25 -15.38
CA TYR A 197 10.26 3.47 -14.58
C TYR A 197 9.09 3.41 -13.59
N LEU A 198 7.90 3.00 -14.05
CA LEU A 198 6.71 2.87 -13.19
C LEU A 198 6.93 1.85 -12.07
N VAL A 199 7.49 0.69 -12.41
CA VAL A 199 7.80 -0.37 -11.44
C VAL A 199 8.80 0.12 -10.39
N GLU A 200 9.85 0.83 -10.79
CA GLU A 200 10.86 1.38 -9.89
C GLU A 200 10.33 2.53 -9.02
N ALA A 201 9.47 3.40 -9.57
CA ALA A 201 8.84 4.47 -8.79
C ALA A 201 7.96 3.91 -7.68
N ILE A 202 7.17 2.86 -7.97
CA ILE A 202 6.37 2.16 -6.98
C ILE A 202 7.27 1.46 -5.95
N ASP A 203 8.32 0.81 -6.40
CA ASP A 203 9.26 0.11 -5.52
C ASP A 203 9.91 1.07 -4.52
N ARG A 204 10.40 2.21 -5.00
CA ARG A 204 10.95 3.28 -4.13
C ARG A 204 9.93 3.78 -3.12
N THR A 205 8.69 4.04 -3.55
CA THR A 205 7.61 4.48 -2.65
C THR A 205 7.33 3.44 -1.58
N ARG A 206 7.24 2.17 -1.95
CA ARG A 206 7.00 1.07 -1.01
C ARG A 206 8.16 0.90 -0.03
N HIS A 207 9.41 1.00 -0.50
CA HIS A 207 10.59 0.98 0.37
C HIS A 207 10.53 2.10 1.41
N VAL A 208 10.22 3.33 1.00
CA VAL A 208 10.08 4.47 1.93
C VAL A 208 8.96 4.21 2.95
N GLN A 209 7.84 3.65 2.54
CA GLN A 209 6.72 3.36 3.44
C GLN A 209 6.99 2.22 4.42
N GLN A 210 7.87 1.30 4.06
CA GLN A 210 8.25 0.15 4.88
C GLN A 210 9.42 0.46 5.83
N LYS A 211 10.07 1.60 5.65
CA LYS A 211 11.17 2.04 6.50
C LYS A 211 10.76 2.01 7.98
N GLY A 212 11.52 1.24 8.78
CA GLY A 212 11.26 1.09 10.21
C GLY A 212 9.96 0.36 10.59
N ARG A 213 9.19 -0.18 9.64
CA ARG A 213 7.97 -0.93 9.93
C ARG A 213 8.24 -2.42 10.06
N ILE A 214 7.55 -3.02 11.02
CA ILE A 214 7.48 -4.46 11.16
C ILE A 214 6.22 -4.91 10.43
N VAL A 215 6.41 -5.76 9.41
CA VAL A 215 5.33 -6.25 8.55
C VAL A 215 4.91 -7.64 9.02
N GLU A 216 3.61 -7.87 9.15
CA GLU A 216 3.10 -9.21 9.43
C GLU A 216 3.43 -10.14 8.27
N PHE A 217 4.01 -11.31 8.59
CA PHE A 217 4.40 -12.30 7.61
C PHE A 217 3.24 -13.27 7.37
N SER A 218 2.69 -13.22 6.17
CA SER A 218 1.71 -14.21 5.71
C SER A 218 1.92 -14.51 4.23
N GLU A 219 1.45 -15.66 3.78
CA GLU A 219 1.59 -16.05 2.37
C GLU A 219 0.89 -15.06 1.43
N SER A 220 -0.28 -14.54 1.85
CA SER A 220 -1.07 -13.57 1.09
C SER A 220 -0.46 -12.17 1.05
N SER A 221 0.26 -11.76 2.12
CA SER A 221 0.85 -10.42 2.26
C SER A 221 2.37 -10.40 2.13
N TYR A 222 2.98 -11.50 1.67
CA TYR A 222 4.43 -11.58 1.55
C TYR A 222 5.02 -10.52 0.65
N ASP A 223 5.85 -9.68 1.24
CA ASP A 223 6.60 -8.64 0.57
C ASP A 223 8.12 -8.93 0.63
N PRO A 224 8.75 -9.26 -0.51
CA PRO A 224 10.19 -9.52 -0.53
C PRO A 224 11.04 -8.30 -0.21
N SER A 225 10.49 -7.08 -0.22
CA SER A 225 11.20 -5.85 0.13
C SER A 225 11.19 -5.54 1.63
N ALA A 226 10.30 -6.17 2.42
CA ALA A 226 10.25 -5.98 3.86
C ALA A 226 11.56 -6.37 4.53
N THR A 227 12.09 -5.48 5.37
CA THR A 227 13.35 -5.72 6.11
C THR A 227 13.08 -6.49 7.40
N ILE A 228 12.01 -6.15 8.12
CA ILE A 228 11.62 -6.80 9.37
C ILE A 228 10.20 -7.33 9.23
N THR A 229 10.05 -8.63 9.40
CA THR A 229 8.76 -9.31 9.36
C THR A 229 8.47 -10.01 10.69
N ASN A 230 7.21 -10.15 11.04
CA ASN A 230 6.76 -10.86 12.23
C ASN A 230 5.88 -12.05 11.82
N ILE A 231 6.29 -13.23 12.21
CA ILE A 231 5.49 -14.44 12.14
C ILE A 231 4.77 -14.57 13.47
N ARG A 232 3.46 -14.55 13.47
CA ARG A 232 2.61 -14.60 14.66
C ARG A 232 2.61 -13.29 15.47
N THR A 233 1.63 -13.17 16.32
CA THR A 233 1.40 -12.02 17.20
C THR A 233 2.28 -12.07 18.45
N GLY A 234 2.16 -11.05 19.31
CA GLY A 234 2.89 -10.93 20.54
C GLY A 234 4.09 -10.00 20.52
N SER A 235 4.89 -10.06 21.58
CA SER A 235 6.07 -9.20 21.71
C SER A 235 7.22 -9.68 20.83
N LEU A 236 7.96 -8.72 20.28
CA LEU A 236 9.14 -8.97 19.44
C LEU A 236 10.43 -9.19 20.22
N GLY A 237 10.41 -8.92 21.53
CA GLY A 237 11.59 -8.93 22.36
C GLY A 237 12.57 -7.78 22.14
N GLY A 238 13.68 -7.76 22.89
CA GLY A 238 14.64 -6.64 22.93
C GLY A 238 15.43 -6.48 21.65
N LYS A 239 16.05 -7.55 21.14
CA LYS A 239 16.90 -7.50 19.94
C LYS A 239 16.15 -7.06 18.70
N ALA A 240 14.94 -7.61 18.45
CA ALA A 240 14.15 -7.24 17.29
C ALA A 240 13.69 -5.78 17.35
N ARG A 241 13.30 -5.30 18.54
CA ARG A 241 12.94 -3.87 18.75
C ARG A 241 14.14 -2.95 18.54
N GLY A 242 15.32 -3.32 19.08
CA GLY A 242 16.55 -2.56 18.90
C GLY A 242 16.96 -2.45 17.44
N LEU A 243 16.87 -3.54 16.69
CA LEU A 243 17.17 -3.55 15.24
C LEU A 243 16.15 -2.75 14.43
N ALA A 244 14.86 -2.78 14.80
CA ALA A 244 13.85 -1.94 14.16
C ALA A 244 14.11 -0.46 14.41
N PHE A 245 14.51 -0.10 15.62
CA PHE A 245 14.91 1.27 15.98
C PHE A 245 16.14 1.73 15.19
N ILE A 246 17.19 0.90 15.14
CA ILE A 246 18.40 1.18 14.36
C ILE A 246 18.06 1.35 12.88
N HIS A 247 17.17 0.51 12.33
CA HIS A 247 16.71 0.65 10.94
C HIS A 247 16.11 2.04 10.70
N THR A 248 15.19 2.47 11.56
CA THR A 248 14.57 3.80 11.46
C THR A 248 15.63 4.91 11.53
N MET A 249 16.57 4.81 12.46
CA MET A 249 17.64 5.82 12.61
C MET A 249 18.57 5.89 11.39
N LEU A 250 18.93 4.74 10.81
CA LEU A 250 19.79 4.69 9.62
C LEU A 250 19.09 5.34 8.41
N ASP A 251 17.80 5.10 8.28
CA ASP A 251 16.99 5.69 7.22
C ASP A 251 16.85 7.21 7.38
N GLU A 252 16.56 7.69 8.60
CA GLU A 252 16.44 9.13 8.88
C GLU A 252 17.77 9.89 8.70
N ALA A 253 18.89 9.21 8.95
CA ALA A 253 20.22 9.81 8.84
C ALA A 253 20.68 10.06 7.40
N ASN A 254 19.98 9.53 6.37
CA ASN A 254 20.31 9.62 4.94
C ASN A 254 21.80 9.33 4.65
N LEU A 255 22.29 8.22 5.23
CA LEU A 255 23.72 7.90 5.16
C LEU A 255 24.21 7.59 3.74
N GLU A 256 23.33 7.14 2.85
CA GLU A 256 23.65 6.91 1.44
C GLU A 256 24.06 8.20 0.71
N GLU A 257 23.46 9.33 1.05
CA GLU A 257 23.85 10.63 0.51
C GLU A 257 25.19 11.11 1.07
N LYS A 258 25.45 10.84 2.36
CA LYS A 258 26.70 11.24 3.03
C LYS A 258 27.88 10.35 2.64
N PHE A 259 27.63 9.10 2.36
CA PHE A 259 28.62 8.08 2.04
C PHE A 259 28.26 7.29 0.79
N PRO A 260 28.31 7.89 -0.41
CA PRO A 260 27.77 7.29 -1.63
C PRO A 260 28.45 5.97 -2.04
N ASN A 261 29.65 5.68 -1.52
CA ASN A 261 30.37 4.44 -1.78
C ASN A 261 30.17 3.37 -0.71
N VAL A 262 29.35 3.62 0.30
CA VAL A 262 29.13 2.72 1.44
C VAL A 262 27.64 2.39 1.53
N ASN A 263 27.31 1.10 1.43
CA ASN A 263 25.95 0.63 1.58
C ASN A 263 25.74 0.07 3.01
N ILE A 264 25.10 0.85 3.87
CA ILE A 264 24.81 0.48 5.25
C ILE A 264 23.41 -0.13 5.30
N LYS A 265 23.33 -1.42 5.62
CA LYS A 265 22.05 -2.15 5.71
C LYS A 265 22.00 -2.98 6.98
N ILE A 266 20.82 -3.10 7.55
CA ILE A 266 20.54 -4.20 8.47
C ILE A 266 20.16 -5.46 7.68
N PRO A 267 20.48 -6.65 8.18
CA PRO A 267 20.05 -7.89 7.55
C PRO A 267 18.52 -8.00 7.57
N LYS A 268 17.96 -8.79 6.68
CA LYS A 268 16.54 -9.16 6.76
C LYS A 268 16.29 -9.99 8.00
N ILE A 269 15.25 -9.64 8.74
CA ILE A 269 14.91 -10.23 10.02
C ILE A 269 13.47 -10.74 9.97
N THR A 270 13.28 -11.97 10.42
CA THR A 270 11.96 -12.53 10.66
C THR A 270 11.86 -12.90 12.12
N VAL A 271 10.87 -12.35 12.80
CA VAL A 271 10.67 -12.54 14.24
C VAL A 271 9.49 -13.49 14.44
N ILE A 272 9.65 -14.45 15.33
CA ILE A 272 8.55 -15.25 15.87
C ILE A 272 8.09 -14.57 17.15
N GLY A 273 6.84 -14.09 17.19
CA GLY A 273 6.30 -13.38 18.35
C GLY A 273 6.11 -14.27 19.57
N THR A 274 6.04 -13.65 20.76
CA THR A 274 5.94 -14.39 22.05
C THR A 274 4.70 -15.24 22.19
N ASP A 275 3.60 -14.90 21.51
CA ASP A 275 2.34 -15.66 21.56
C ASP A 275 2.53 -17.09 21.06
N GLU A 276 3.50 -17.31 20.14
CA GLU A 276 3.83 -18.66 19.68
C GLU A 276 4.56 -19.48 20.74
N PHE A 277 5.43 -18.83 21.53
CA PHE A 277 6.06 -19.48 22.66
C PHE A 277 5.03 -19.88 23.73
N ASP A 278 4.13 -18.97 24.05
CA ASP A 278 3.05 -19.24 25.02
C ASP A 278 2.15 -20.38 24.53
N HIS A 279 1.80 -20.38 23.24
CA HIS A 279 1.04 -21.45 22.63
C HIS A 279 1.76 -22.80 22.68
N PHE A 280 3.06 -22.83 22.37
CA PHE A 280 3.87 -24.04 22.46
C PHE A 280 3.91 -24.60 23.88
N MET A 281 4.11 -23.75 24.87
CA MET A 281 4.14 -24.15 26.29
C MET A 281 2.79 -24.67 26.79
N GLU A 282 1.70 -24.04 26.38
CA GLU A 282 0.34 -24.42 26.80
C GLU A 282 -0.15 -25.69 26.13
N SER A 283 -0.05 -25.75 24.78
CA SER A 283 -0.55 -26.91 24.01
C SER A 283 0.16 -28.22 24.37
N ASN A 284 1.46 -28.16 24.73
CA ASN A 284 2.25 -29.33 25.11
C ASN A 284 2.31 -29.52 26.65
N SER A 285 1.58 -28.69 27.40
CA SER A 285 1.55 -28.75 28.89
C SER A 285 2.96 -28.74 29.53
N LEU A 286 3.83 -27.87 29.01
CA LEU A 286 5.24 -27.85 29.38
C LEU A 286 5.58 -27.04 30.61
N TRP A 287 4.72 -26.12 31.07
CA TRP A 287 5.02 -25.21 32.19
C TRP A 287 5.40 -25.99 33.46
N GLU A 288 4.57 -26.92 33.92
CA GLU A 288 4.85 -27.70 35.12
C GLU A 288 6.01 -28.67 34.93
N LYS A 289 6.06 -29.35 33.76
CA LYS A 289 7.14 -30.30 33.42
C LYS A 289 8.51 -29.62 33.44
N ALA A 290 8.63 -28.43 32.85
CA ALA A 290 9.88 -27.69 32.78
C ALA A 290 10.31 -27.13 34.14
N LEU A 291 9.38 -26.62 34.96
CA LEU A 291 9.68 -26.10 36.31
C LEU A 291 10.11 -27.18 37.29
N ASN A 292 9.62 -28.40 37.13
CA ASN A 292 9.92 -29.55 37.99
C ASN A 292 11.05 -30.42 37.45
N ALA A 293 11.63 -30.09 36.31
CA ALA A 293 12.73 -30.85 35.71
C ALA A 293 14.00 -30.79 36.59
N PRO A 294 14.72 -31.94 36.76
CA PRO A 294 15.89 -32.02 37.65
C PRO A 294 17.11 -31.21 37.14
N ASN A 295 17.20 -30.94 35.89
CA ASN A 295 18.32 -30.25 35.24
C ASN A 295 17.94 -29.71 33.85
N ASN A 296 18.80 -28.89 33.27
CA ASN A 296 18.60 -28.23 31.99
C ASN A 296 18.57 -29.22 30.80
N GLU A 297 19.27 -30.35 30.86
CA GLU A 297 19.24 -31.32 29.77
C GLU A 297 17.87 -32.01 29.68
N THR A 298 17.26 -32.33 30.82
CA THR A 298 15.87 -32.83 30.84
C THR A 298 14.88 -31.82 30.27
N VAL A 299 15.03 -30.52 30.60
CA VAL A 299 14.20 -29.45 30.00
C VAL A 299 14.37 -29.45 28.49
N LYS A 300 15.59 -29.49 28.01
CA LYS A 300 15.90 -29.48 26.58
C LYS A 300 15.28 -30.68 25.86
N GLU A 301 15.40 -31.87 26.46
CA GLU A 301 14.79 -33.11 25.91
C GLU A 301 13.27 -33.00 25.83
N LEU A 302 12.62 -32.45 26.87
CA LEU A 302 11.18 -32.20 26.90
C LEU A 302 10.74 -31.29 25.73
N PHE A 303 11.48 -30.19 25.52
CA PHE A 303 11.16 -29.25 24.44
C PHE A 303 11.39 -29.82 23.04
N LEU A 304 12.44 -30.64 22.86
CA LEU A 304 12.78 -31.22 21.57
C LEU A 304 11.87 -32.40 21.16
N GLN A 305 11.11 -32.95 22.10
CA GLN A 305 10.16 -34.06 21.84
C GLN A 305 8.79 -33.57 21.39
N GLU A 306 8.49 -32.27 21.60
CA GLU A 306 7.18 -31.72 21.31
C GLU A 306 7.17 -31.01 19.94
N ASP A 307 6.01 -31.04 19.30
CA ASP A 307 5.82 -30.47 17.96
C ASP A 307 5.47 -28.98 18.03
N LEU A 308 5.94 -28.23 17.04
CA LEU A 308 5.52 -26.86 16.80
C LEU A 308 4.10 -26.83 16.22
N SER A 309 3.41 -25.68 16.34
CA SER A 309 2.08 -25.50 15.74
C SER A 309 2.14 -25.67 14.20
N GLU A 310 1.12 -26.28 13.63
CA GLU A 310 1.00 -26.43 12.17
C GLU A 310 1.05 -25.08 11.44
N GLU A 311 0.50 -24.03 12.06
CA GLU A 311 0.52 -22.69 11.48
C GLU A 311 1.92 -22.06 11.48
N LEU A 312 2.71 -22.30 12.53
CA LEU A 312 4.13 -21.88 12.54
C LEU A 312 4.92 -22.67 11.50
N LEU A 313 4.75 -23.98 11.44
CA LEU A 313 5.40 -24.86 10.45
C LEU A 313 5.08 -24.43 9.02
N ALA A 314 3.80 -24.13 8.71
CA ALA A 314 3.40 -23.63 7.40
C ALA A 314 4.10 -22.31 7.06
N SER A 315 4.17 -21.37 8.03
CA SER A 315 4.85 -20.09 7.86
C SER A 315 6.36 -20.24 7.65
N LEU A 316 7.00 -21.13 8.41
CA LEU A 316 8.44 -21.43 8.26
C LEU A 316 8.75 -22.11 6.92
N ARG A 317 7.93 -23.09 6.51
CA ARG A 317 8.06 -23.74 5.18
C ARG A 317 7.92 -22.70 4.05
N PHE A 318 6.95 -21.80 4.15
CA PHE A 318 6.80 -20.71 3.18
C PHE A 318 8.01 -19.77 3.18
N TYR A 319 8.52 -19.37 4.35
CA TYR A 319 9.73 -18.56 4.49
C TYR A 319 10.94 -19.23 3.83
N LEU A 320 11.18 -20.51 4.12
CA LEU A 320 12.29 -21.29 3.57
C LEU A 320 12.17 -21.48 2.05
N LYS A 321 10.96 -21.61 1.50
CA LYS A 321 10.72 -21.60 0.04
C LYS A 321 11.16 -20.28 -0.61
N LYS A 322 11.05 -19.15 0.11
CA LYS A 322 11.39 -17.82 -0.42
C LYS A 322 12.83 -17.40 -0.14
N SER A 323 13.49 -17.96 0.88
CA SER A 323 14.86 -17.63 1.26
C SER A 323 15.78 -18.85 1.16
N ARG A 324 16.88 -18.70 0.44
CA ARG A 324 17.98 -19.67 0.33
C ARG A 324 19.28 -19.15 0.99
N LYS A 325 19.20 -18.04 1.68
CA LYS A 325 20.37 -17.46 2.37
C LYS A 325 20.63 -18.20 3.67
N PRO A 326 21.89 -18.29 4.12
CA PRO A 326 22.19 -18.77 5.47
C PRO A 326 21.39 -18.03 6.53
N LEU A 327 20.98 -18.71 7.57
CA LEU A 327 20.15 -18.18 8.65
C LEU A 327 20.92 -18.16 9.96
N SER A 328 20.71 -17.11 10.74
CA SER A 328 21.12 -17.02 12.13
C SER A 328 19.87 -17.01 13.00
N VAL A 329 19.62 -18.12 13.71
CA VAL A 329 18.50 -18.24 14.66
C VAL A 329 18.97 -17.82 16.04
N ARG A 330 18.30 -16.84 16.62
CA ARG A 330 18.70 -16.22 17.90
C ARG A 330 17.47 -15.96 18.75
N SER A 331 17.65 -16.03 20.07
CA SER A 331 16.63 -15.53 21.00
C SER A 331 16.50 -13.99 20.93
N SER A 332 15.34 -13.49 21.28
CA SER A 332 15.04 -12.05 21.39
C SER A 332 14.39 -11.74 22.75
N SER A 333 14.84 -12.40 23.81
CA SER A 333 14.33 -12.19 25.15
C SER A 333 14.58 -10.75 25.62
N LEU A 334 13.64 -10.19 26.38
CA LEU A 334 13.78 -8.89 27.03
C LEU A 334 14.81 -8.92 28.16
N PHE A 335 15.06 -10.10 28.76
CA PHE A 335 15.98 -10.27 29.85
C PHE A 335 17.45 -10.38 29.42
N GLU A 336 17.73 -10.72 28.17
CA GLU A 336 19.09 -10.89 27.67
C GLU A 336 19.91 -9.59 27.75
N ASP A 337 19.26 -8.45 27.43
CA ASP A 337 19.86 -7.11 27.43
C ASP A 337 19.41 -6.27 28.65
N SER A 338 18.92 -6.90 29.72
CA SER A 338 18.47 -6.20 30.92
C SER A 338 19.64 -5.50 31.62
N GLN A 339 19.47 -4.20 31.94
CA GLN A 339 20.45 -3.42 32.69
C GLN A 339 20.55 -3.82 34.16
N TYR A 340 19.49 -4.48 34.70
CA TYR A 340 19.47 -4.85 36.14
C TYR A 340 20.03 -6.26 36.40
N GLN A 341 19.80 -7.18 35.48
CA GLN A 341 20.29 -8.55 35.55
C GLN A 341 20.56 -9.05 34.15
N SER A 342 21.78 -8.86 33.66
CA SER A 342 22.16 -9.33 32.33
C SER A 342 22.26 -10.85 32.31
N LEU A 343 21.49 -11.49 31.41
CA LEU A 343 21.60 -12.91 31.11
C LEU A 343 22.46 -13.13 29.84
N ALA A 344 23.41 -12.23 29.62
CA ALA A 344 24.34 -12.33 28.49
C ALA A 344 25.11 -13.66 28.50
N GLY A 345 25.14 -14.32 27.34
CA GLY A 345 25.81 -15.61 27.18
C GLY A 345 24.99 -16.84 27.57
N MET A 346 23.78 -16.68 28.12
CA MET A 346 22.91 -17.81 28.44
C MET A 346 22.14 -18.32 27.20
N TYR A 347 22.05 -17.50 26.16
CA TYR A 347 21.30 -17.84 24.94
C TYR A 347 22.25 -18.24 23.81
N SER A 348 21.94 -19.33 23.15
CA SER A 348 22.71 -19.84 22.02
C SER A 348 22.28 -19.15 20.71
N THR A 349 23.23 -19.04 19.77
CA THR A 349 22.98 -18.66 18.39
C THR A 349 23.22 -19.87 17.49
N TYR A 350 22.27 -20.22 16.67
CA TYR A 350 22.37 -21.31 15.69
C TYR A 350 22.58 -20.75 14.30
N LEU A 351 23.62 -21.21 13.61
CA LEU A 351 23.91 -20.83 12.23
C LEU A 351 23.53 -22.01 11.32
N LEU A 352 22.58 -21.77 10.45
CA LEU A 352 22.04 -22.76 9.53
C LEU A 352 22.43 -22.40 8.08
N SER A 353 23.00 -23.36 7.36
CA SER A 353 23.43 -23.14 5.96
C SER A 353 22.26 -22.88 5.00
N ASN A 354 21.09 -23.44 5.26
CA ASN A 354 19.86 -23.30 4.46
C ASN A 354 20.06 -23.62 2.97
N ASN A 355 20.93 -24.56 2.62
CA ASN A 355 21.33 -24.86 1.24
C ASN A 355 20.93 -26.23 0.74
N SER A 356 20.29 -27.10 1.57
CA SER A 356 19.77 -28.39 1.12
C SER A 356 18.73 -28.22 -0.01
N GLY A 357 18.67 -29.19 -0.90
CA GLY A 357 17.63 -29.32 -1.92
C GLY A 357 16.26 -29.65 -1.32
N ASP A 358 16.27 -30.39 -0.21
CA ASP A 358 15.08 -30.76 0.55
C ASP A 358 14.67 -29.63 1.51
N LEU A 359 13.39 -29.29 1.49
CA LEU A 359 12.84 -28.24 2.32
C LEU A 359 12.78 -28.64 3.80
N GLU A 360 12.51 -29.91 4.08
CA GLU A 360 12.39 -30.41 5.46
C GLU A 360 13.76 -30.60 6.15
N GLU A 361 14.85 -30.60 5.37
CA GLU A 361 16.22 -30.62 5.91
C GLU A 361 16.77 -29.21 6.18
N ARG A 362 16.07 -28.17 5.73
CA ARG A 362 16.49 -26.77 5.87
C ARG A 362 15.89 -26.10 7.09
#